data_bebd75cb6d8b146779664616f36c4d59
#
_entry.id   bebd75cb6d8b146779664616f36c4d59
#
_cell.length_a   1.000
_cell.length_b   1.000
_cell.length_c   1.000
_cell.angle_alpha   90.00
_cell.angle_beta   90.00
_cell.angle_gamma   90.00
#
_symmetry.space_group_name_H-M   'P 1'
#
loop_
_entity.id
_entity.type
_entity.pdbx_description
1 polymer ?
#
loop_
_entity_poly.entity_id
_entity_poly.type
_entity_poly.pdbx_seq_one_letter_code
_entity_poly.pdbx_strand_id
1 'polypeptide(L)'
;LLKGNDGSNMFASAVCFMKDGILVGNEAKERYYQNQSNTVTSFKCSMGSDKTYKIDGKTYTPTVLSSMVLKLLKDSVEEELGEEIEEAVITVPAYFNDKQRSDTKKAAILAGLNVERLINEPSAAALYYMINKYSGQNGKINTNNVDTGNVNTNNIDTDIVNINKIDADNIHTNKIDIQDDVIEMEDTNLLVFDFGGGTLDLSYVECFENIVEIVAVAGNNHIGGDDIDKCIMEYLCGEKGMESSGELLKQIRTAKENMNGDSVMHINGVDITEDKLFEICLPLFKKIKEVVIRVLEDAAVPISEVDDFILVGGSSNLAIVQRFLRELTGKAPFKMADCDEVVALGAGLYAGIRGRQEKIRDIIMTDVCPFTLGTNCVYGKDDKREYLLPVIKRNSTLPCTVTKRLNTVYDFQTELKIGIYQGEQYYADENLFLGDISINVNPKPAGKAYADISFTYDINGILKVDVKNEEGIQKNILIKNQMLSEYEIEKYQEEMDKILSETNSWTREDMQAISHELEEIYANCSEGEREIVGAYIAYFERVSESGRVKRIRKMYEQTKEFIEQYRMQQEIKEDYIFDLRTALEENEE
;
A
#
# COMPACT_ATOMS: atom_id res chain seq x y z
N LEU A 1 -11.32 2.93 -9.46
CA LEU A 1 -10.14 2.07 -9.29
C LEU A 1 -9.68 1.54 -10.64
N LEU A 2 -8.37 1.58 -10.89
CA LEU A 2 -7.75 1.02 -12.08
C LEU A 2 -7.50 -0.47 -11.90
N LYS A 3 -7.60 -1.23 -12.99
CA LYS A 3 -7.40 -2.68 -12.98
C LYS A 3 -6.01 -3.04 -13.50
N GLY A 4 -5.40 -4.03 -12.90
CA GLY A 4 -4.19 -4.62 -13.46
C GLY A 4 -4.47 -5.43 -14.74
N ASN A 5 -3.41 -5.83 -15.42
CA ASN A 5 -3.51 -6.62 -16.65
C ASN A 5 -4.21 -7.98 -16.47
N ASP A 6 -4.28 -8.48 -15.22
CA ASP A 6 -5.02 -9.69 -14.83
C ASP A 6 -6.50 -9.41 -14.52
N GLY A 7 -6.95 -8.16 -14.69
CA GLY A 7 -8.31 -7.70 -14.36
C GLY A 7 -8.58 -7.50 -12.87
N SER A 8 -7.58 -7.71 -12.01
CA SER A 8 -7.69 -7.53 -10.56
C SER A 8 -7.47 -6.06 -10.17
N ASN A 9 -8.23 -5.59 -9.19
CA ASN A 9 -8.03 -4.29 -8.54
C ASN A 9 -6.94 -4.36 -7.45
N MET A 10 -6.47 -5.56 -7.11
CA MET A 10 -5.51 -5.80 -6.03
C MET A 10 -4.26 -6.49 -6.55
N PHE A 11 -3.12 -6.03 -6.06
CA PHE A 11 -1.81 -6.58 -6.36
C PHE A 11 -1.19 -7.18 -5.10
N ALA A 12 -0.81 -8.44 -5.16
CA ALA A 12 -0.17 -9.10 -4.02
C ALA A 12 1.21 -8.51 -3.72
N SER A 13 1.52 -8.29 -2.44
CA SER A 13 2.88 -7.96 -1.99
C SER A 13 3.75 -9.22 -2.03
N ALA A 14 4.12 -9.66 -3.24
CA ALA A 14 4.91 -10.84 -3.50
C ALA A 14 5.92 -10.57 -4.62
N VAL A 15 7.13 -11.11 -4.47
CA VAL A 15 8.22 -11.03 -5.45
C VAL A 15 8.84 -12.41 -5.61
N CYS A 16 8.91 -12.93 -6.84
CA CYS A 16 9.53 -14.20 -7.18
C CYS A 16 10.70 -13.97 -8.13
N PHE A 17 11.88 -14.47 -7.75
CA PHE A 17 13.11 -14.36 -8.54
C PHE A 17 13.29 -15.64 -9.35
N MET A 18 13.29 -15.52 -10.68
CA MET A 18 13.49 -16.62 -11.59
C MET A 18 14.80 -16.45 -12.38
N LYS A 19 15.22 -17.46 -13.11
CA LYS A 19 16.45 -17.40 -13.92
C LYS A 19 16.32 -16.40 -15.08
N ASP A 20 15.11 -16.21 -15.55
CA ASP A 20 14.72 -15.43 -16.73
C ASP A 20 13.95 -14.15 -16.39
N GLY A 21 13.86 -13.77 -15.11
CA GLY A 21 13.19 -12.54 -14.74
C GLY A 21 12.70 -12.48 -13.28
N ILE A 22 12.11 -11.34 -12.93
CA ILE A 22 11.44 -11.15 -11.65
C ILE A 22 9.94 -11.04 -11.91
N LEU A 23 9.16 -11.89 -11.23
CA LEU A 23 7.70 -11.74 -11.17
C LEU A 23 7.35 -10.94 -9.92
N VAL A 24 6.36 -10.06 -10.05
CA VAL A 24 5.85 -9.24 -8.94
C VAL A 24 4.33 -9.30 -8.93
N GLY A 25 3.72 -9.24 -7.75
CA GLY A 25 2.28 -9.21 -7.63
C GLY A 25 1.64 -10.61 -7.60
N ASN A 26 0.48 -10.76 -8.24
CA ASN A 26 -0.33 -11.97 -8.17
C ASN A 26 0.37 -13.20 -8.78
N GLU A 27 1.09 -13.03 -9.88
CA GLU A 27 1.87 -14.11 -10.50
C GLU A 27 2.96 -14.64 -9.55
N ALA A 28 3.65 -13.74 -8.83
CA ALA A 28 4.64 -14.13 -7.83
C ALA A 28 3.98 -14.88 -6.65
N LYS A 29 2.79 -14.46 -6.22
CA LYS A 29 2.03 -15.13 -5.15
C LYS A 29 1.68 -16.57 -5.52
N GLU A 30 1.29 -16.83 -6.78
CA GLU A 30 1.02 -18.19 -7.27
C GLU A 30 2.28 -19.08 -7.20
N ARG A 31 3.45 -18.53 -7.51
CA ARG A 31 4.72 -19.26 -7.39
C ARG A 31 5.10 -19.60 -5.96
N TYR A 32 4.73 -18.78 -5.01
CA TYR A 32 4.93 -19.05 -3.58
C TYR A 32 4.27 -20.36 -3.15
N TYR A 33 3.05 -20.63 -3.60
CA TYR A 33 2.34 -21.87 -3.28
C TYR A 33 2.94 -23.12 -3.91
N GLN A 34 3.74 -22.96 -4.96
CA GLN A 34 4.46 -24.06 -5.60
C GLN A 34 5.79 -24.40 -4.90
N ASN A 35 6.00 -23.92 -3.65
CA ASN A 35 7.22 -24.11 -2.85
C ASN A 35 8.50 -23.61 -3.53
N GLN A 36 8.44 -22.53 -4.28
CA GLN A 36 9.61 -21.93 -4.86
C GLN A 36 10.36 -21.13 -3.81
N SER A 37 11.56 -21.60 -3.44
CA SER A 37 12.45 -20.97 -2.46
C SER A 37 12.85 -19.53 -2.81
N ASN A 38 12.59 -19.11 -4.04
CA ASN A 38 12.94 -17.79 -4.59
C ASN A 38 11.80 -16.78 -4.51
N THR A 39 10.71 -17.09 -3.78
CA THR A 39 9.57 -16.20 -3.64
C THR A 39 9.47 -15.63 -2.23
N VAL A 40 9.31 -14.32 -2.13
CA VAL A 40 9.14 -13.59 -0.86
C VAL A 40 7.77 -12.95 -0.82
N THR A 41 7.07 -13.14 0.29
CA THR A 41 5.77 -12.53 0.58
C THR A 41 5.79 -11.87 1.96
N SER A 42 4.75 -11.09 2.29
CA SER A 42 4.54 -10.50 3.63
C SER A 42 5.71 -9.65 4.14
N PHE A 43 6.55 -9.12 3.25
CA PHE A 43 7.69 -8.29 3.61
C PHE A 43 7.28 -6.91 4.17
N LYS A 44 6.04 -6.45 3.96
CA LYS A 44 5.48 -5.24 4.58
C LYS A 44 5.59 -5.30 6.12
N CYS A 45 5.32 -6.46 6.73
CA CYS A 45 5.44 -6.66 8.18
C CYS A 45 6.88 -6.51 8.70
N SER A 46 7.87 -6.58 7.81
CA SER A 46 9.30 -6.45 8.14
C SER A 46 9.87 -5.08 7.79
N MET A 47 9.05 -4.13 7.33
CA MET A 47 9.48 -2.74 7.09
C MET A 47 10.03 -2.12 8.38
N GLY A 48 11.05 -1.30 8.27
CA GLY A 48 11.73 -0.67 9.40
C GLY A 48 12.65 -1.61 10.20
N SER A 49 12.75 -2.89 9.86
CA SER A 49 13.66 -3.84 10.51
C SER A 49 14.94 -4.04 9.70
N ASP A 50 15.95 -4.67 10.34
CA ASP A 50 17.20 -5.04 9.68
C ASP A 50 17.11 -6.42 8.99
N LYS A 51 15.89 -6.97 8.83
CA LYS A 51 15.66 -8.24 8.14
C LYS A 51 16.09 -8.14 6.69
N THR A 52 16.73 -9.19 6.23
CA THR A 52 17.17 -9.34 4.85
C THR A 52 16.75 -10.69 4.30
N TYR A 53 16.55 -10.74 2.98
CA TYR A 53 16.18 -11.93 2.23
C TYR A 53 17.33 -12.28 1.28
N LYS A 54 17.91 -13.48 1.44
CA LYS A 54 19.01 -13.95 0.59
C LYS A 54 18.46 -14.85 -0.50
N ILE A 55 18.61 -14.44 -1.74
CA ILE A 55 18.11 -15.16 -2.92
C ILE A 55 19.22 -15.14 -3.98
N ASP A 56 19.61 -16.30 -4.46
CA ASP A 56 20.64 -16.48 -5.50
C ASP A 56 21.95 -15.70 -5.22
N GLY A 57 22.36 -15.66 -3.94
CA GLY A 57 23.57 -14.98 -3.49
C GLY A 57 23.45 -13.46 -3.35
N LYS A 58 22.33 -12.87 -3.73
CA LYS A 58 22.01 -11.46 -3.51
C LYS A 58 21.18 -11.27 -2.23
N THR A 59 21.26 -10.06 -1.65
CA THR A 59 20.54 -9.70 -0.43
C THR A 59 19.56 -8.58 -0.71
N TYR A 60 18.29 -8.79 -0.34
CA TYR A 60 17.21 -7.83 -0.54
C TYR A 60 16.65 -7.39 0.81
N THR A 61 16.36 -6.09 0.95
CA THR A 61 15.67 -5.54 2.11
C THR A 61 14.16 -5.47 1.86
N PRO A 62 13.32 -5.39 2.92
CA PRO A 62 11.89 -5.14 2.76
C PRO A 62 11.59 -3.88 1.92
N THR A 63 12.41 -2.84 2.05
CA THR A 63 12.29 -1.59 1.29
C THR A 63 12.45 -1.82 -0.22
N VAL A 64 13.46 -2.58 -0.63
CA VAL A 64 13.71 -2.92 -2.04
C VAL A 64 12.58 -3.80 -2.60
N LEU A 65 12.10 -4.79 -1.84
CA LEU A 65 10.97 -5.61 -2.27
C LEU A 65 9.68 -4.80 -2.41
N SER A 66 9.44 -3.86 -1.48
CA SER A 66 8.28 -2.95 -1.56
C SER A 66 8.37 -2.01 -2.76
N SER A 67 9.58 -1.54 -3.11
CA SER A 67 9.76 -0.69 -4.30
C SER A 67 9.43 -1.41 -5.60
N MET A 68 9.68 -2.72 -5.69
CA MET A 68 9.28 -3.52 -6.85
C MET A 68 7.76 -3.58 -7.03
N VAL A 69 7.02 -3.71 -5.90
CA VAL A 69 5.54 -3.70 -5.94
C VAL A 69 5.02 -2.31 -6.32
N LEU A 70 5.57 -1.24 -5.73
CA LEU A 70 5.17 0.13 -6.06
C LEU A 70 5.48 0.47 -7.51
N LYS A 71 6.61 -0.03 -8.05
CA LYS A 71 6.94 0.14 -9.47
C LYS A 71 5.94 -0.60 -10.37
N LEU A 72 5.55 -1.83 -10.02
CA LEU A 72 4.51 -2.55 -10.75
C LEU A 72 3.19 -1.75 -10.80
N LEU A 73 2.79 -1.17 -9.67
CA LEU A 73 1.59 -0.34 -9.58
C LEU A 73 1.73 0.91 -10.45
N LYS A 74 2.85 1.63 -10.33
CA LYS A 74 3.15 2.80 -11.17
C LYS A 74 3.05 2.44 -12.65
N ASP A 75 3.79 1.43 -13.09
CA ASP A 75 3.84 1.01 -14.49
C ASP A 75 2.45 0.61 -15.02
N SER A 76 1.63 -0.05 -14.18
CA SER A 76 0.26 -0.45 -14.55
C SER A 76 -0.66 0.74 -14.73
N VAL A 77 -0.57 1.74 -13.84
CA VAL A 77 -1.36 2.99 -13.93
C VAL A 77 -0.94 3.81 -15.15
N GLU A 78 0.35 3.97 -15.37
CA GLU A 78 0.89 4.69 -16.53
C GLU A 78 0.52 4.02 -17.86
N GLU A 79 0.46 2.69 -17.89
CA GLU A 79 0.02 1.94 -19.06
C GLU A 79 -1.47 2.20 -19.37
N GLU A 80 -2.31 2.24 -18.34
CA GLU A 80 -3.75 2.45 -18.53
C GLU A 80 -4.09 3.89 -18.87
N LEU A 81 -3.45 4.87 -18.22
CA LEU A 81 -3.71 6.29 -18.44
C LEU A 81 -2.97 6.87 -19.66
N GLY A 82 -1.89 6.23 -20.09
CA GLY A 82 -1.02 6.75 -21.16
C GLY A 82 -0.19 7.97 -20.75
N GLU A 83 -0.16 8.30 -19.46
CA GLU A 83 0.52 9.46 -18.87
C GLU A 83 1.55 9.01 -17.84
N GLU A 84 2.61 9.81 -17.67
CA GLU A 84 3.63 9.58 -16.65
C GLU A 84 3.14 10.01 -15.28
N ILE A 85 3.35 9.19 -14.25
CA ILE A 85 2.96 9.46 -12.88
C ILE A 85 4.21 9.79 -12.06
N GLU A 86 4.31 11.02 -11.61
CA GLU A 86 5.43 11.49 -10.79
C GLU A 86 5.10 11.52 -9.29
N GLU A 87 3.86 11.84 -8.92
CA GLU A 87 3.45 12.05 -7.54
C GLU A 87 2.44 10.99 -7.09
N ALA A 88 2.53 10.62 -5.81
CA ALA A 88 1.60 9.68 -5.21
C ALA A 88 1.27 10.02 -3.75
N VAL A 89 0.03 9.72 -3.37
CA VAL A 89 -0.39 9.56 -1.97
C VAL A 89 -0.30 8.08 -1.64
N ILE A 90 0.45 7.74 -0.60
CA ILE A 90 0.63 6.35 -0.18
C ILE A 90 0.08 6.17 1.23
N THR A 91 -0.68 5.09 1.43
CA THR A 91 -1.22 4.74 2.74
C THR A 91 -0.27 3.86 3.52
N VAL A 92 -0.25 4.05 4.84
CA VAL A 92 0.51 3.24 5.78
C VAL A 92 -0.35 2.89 6.98
N PRO A 93 -0.11 1.76 7.65
CA PRO A 93 -0.74 1.46 8.94
C PRO A 93 -0.55 2.61 9.92
N ALA A 94 -1.58 2.91 10.70
CA ALA A 94 -1.51 3.98 11.69
C ALA A 94 -0.42 3.72 12.72
N TYR A 95 -0.19 2.46 13.05
CA TYR A 95 0.79 1.98 14.04
C TYR A 95 2.20 1.73 13.44
N PHE A 96 2.53 2.36 12.29
CA PHE A 96 3.89 2.39 11.77
C PHE A 96 4.72 3.43 12.50
N ASN A 97 5.90 3.02 13.00
CA ASN A 97 6.89 3.91 13.58
C ASN A 97 7.63 4.73 12.50
N ASP A 98 8.46 5.69 12.93
CA ASP A 98 9.16 6.59 12.01
C ASP A 98 10.08 5.85 11.03
N LYS A 99 10.73 4.76 11.45
CA LYS A 99 11.60 3.95 10.57
C LYS A 99 10.80 3.25 9.49
N GLN A 100 9.64 2.68 9.83
CA GLN A 100 8.73 2.02 8.88
C GLN A 100 8.16 3.02 7.85
N ARG A 101 7.74 4.20 8.31
CA ARG A 101 7.26 5.30 7.44
C ARG A 101 8.37 5.79 6.51
N SER A 102 9.58 5.99 7.04
CA SER A 102 10.76 6.37 6.25
C SER A 102 11.07 5.34 5.17
N ASP A 103 11.09 4.06 5.54
CA ASP A 103 11.38 2.99 4.58
C ASP A 103 10.30 2.86 3.51
N THR A 104 9.04 3.18 3.83
CA THR A 104 7.96 3.25 2.83
C THR A 104 8.18 4.39 1.85
N LYS A 105 8.57 5.59 2.32
CA LYS A 105 8.95 6.70 1.44
C LYS A 105 10.13 6.35 0.53
N LYS A 106 11.17 5.71 1.10
CA LYS A 106 12.32 5.23 0.31
C LYS A 106 11.89 4.25 -0.78
N ALA A 107 11.02 3.29 -0.45
CA ALA A 107 10.51 2.34 -1.42
C ALA A 107 9.78 3.03 -2.58
N ALA A 108 9.02 4.08 -2.31
CA ALA A 108 8.34 4.85 -3.35
C ALA A 108 9.33 5.64 -4.23
N ILE A 109 10.33 6.28 -3.63
CA ILE A 109 11.39 6.99 -4.37
C ILE A 109 12.14 6.02 -5.30
N LEU A 110 12.49 4.82 -4.79
CA LEU A 110 13.11 3.76 -5.59
C LEU A 110 12.22 3.28 -6.74
N ALA A 111 10.90 3.36 -6.58
CA ALA A 111 9.92 3.07 -7.64
C ALA A 111 9.74 4.24 -8.63
N GLY A 112 10.44 5.37 -8.43
CA GLY A 112 10.32 6.57 -9.26
C GLY A 112 9.04 7.36 -8.97
N LEU A 113 8.55 7.34 -7.70
CA LEU A 113 7.41 8.11 -7.23
C LEU A 113 7.86 9.15 -6.20
N ASN A 114 7.46 10.39 -6.40
CA ASN A 114 7.55 11.41 -5.37
C ASN A 114 6.35 11.25 -4.41
N VAL A 115 6.63 10.99 -3.14
CA VAL A 115 5.57 10.85 -2.12
C VAL A 115 5.22 12.23 -1.59
N GLU A 116 4.15 12.78 -2.07
CA GLU A 116 3.65 14.04 -1.57
C GLU A 116 3.23 13.92 -0.08
N ARG A 117 2.55 12.82 0.25
CA ARG A 117 2.19 12.53 1.63
C ARG A 117 1.99 11.04 1.89
N LEU A 118 2.38 10.61 3.10
CA LEU A 118 1.88 9.39 3.71
C LEU A 118 0.61 9.70 4.49
N ILE A 119 -0.45 8.96 4.25
CA ILE A 119 -1.71 9.03 4.99
C ILE A 119 -1.92 7.72 5.75
N ASN A 120 -2.48 7.78 6.95
CA ASN A 120 -2.80 6.57 7.69
C ASN A 120 -3.98 5.83 7.06
N GLU A 121 -3.90 4.51 6.96
CA GLU A 121 -4.95 3.66 6.38
C GLU A 121 -6.33 3.91 7.01
N PRO A 122 -6.49 4.01 8.35
CA PRO A 122 -7.78 4.32 8.95
C PRO A 122 -8.28 5.74 8.65
N SER A 123 -7.38 6.71 8.47
CA SER A 123 -7.75 8.07 8.08
C SER A 123 -8.36 8.09 6.69
N ALA A 124 -7.77 7.34 5.76
CA ALA A 124 -8.29 7.17 4.41
C ALA A 124 -9.67 6.47 4.43
N ALA A 125 -9.81 5.41 5.23
CA ALA A 125 -11.06 4.66 5.37
C ALA A 125 -12.19 5.53 5.95
N ALA A 126 -11.92 6.29 7.00
CA ALA A 126 -12.88 7.20 7.61
C ALA A 126 -13.32 8.31 6.64
N LEU A 127 -12.38 8.89 5.89
CA LEU A 127 -12.68 9.88 4.86
C LEU A 127 -13.64 9.32 3.79
N TYR A 128 -13.36 8.11 3.30
CA TYR A 128 -14.23 7.47 2.31
C TYR A 128 -15.63 7.17 2.88
N TYR A 129 -15.69 6.65 4.11
CA TYR A 129 -16.96 6.38 4.80
C TYR A 129 -17.81 7.66 4.93
N MET A 130 -17.20 8.76 5.41
CA MET A 130 -17.89 10.02 5.62
C MET A 130 -18.46 10.55 4.30
N ILE A 131 -17.68 10.64 3.26
CA ILE A 131 -18.14 11.15 1.96
C ILE A 131 -19.28 10.28 1.42
N ASN A 132 -19.20 8.95 1.53
CA ASN A 132 -20.27 8.07 1.05
C ASN A 132 -21.55 8.16 1.87
N LYS A 133 -21.45 8.23 3.21
CA LYS A 133 -22.61 8.35 4.10
C LYS A 133 -23.42 9.60 3.78
N TYR A 134 -22.75 10.71 3.56
CA TYR A 134 -23.42 12.00 3.32
C TYR A 134 -23.82 12.24 1.86
N SER A 135 -23.06 11.73 0.89
CA SER A 135 -23.49 11.75 -0.52
C SER A 135 -24.75 10.92 -0.76
N GLY A 136 -24.98 9.88 0.05
CA GLY A 136 -26.18 9.03 -0.03
C GLY A 136 -27.44 9.62 0.62
N GLN A 137 -27.31 10.57 1.56
CA GLN A 137 -28.46 11.18 2.25
C GLN A 137 -29.02 12.41 1.52
N ASN A 138 -28.19 13.23 0.87
CA ASN A 138 -28.59 14.47 0.21
C ASN A 138 -28.81 14.36 -1.29
N GLY A 139 -28.62 13.23 -1.90
CA GLY A 139 -28.88 13.05 -3.31
C GLY A 139 -28.82 11.60 -3.68
N LYS A 140 -29.96 11.03 -4.02
CA LYS A 140 -29.93 10.01 -5.07
C LYS A 140 -29.14 10.64 -6.21
N ILE A 141 -27.88 10.27 -6.36
CA ILE A 141 -27.21 10.37 -7.66
C ILE A 141 -28.12 9.54 -8.54
N ASN A 142 -28.98 10.25 -9.27
CA ASN A 142 -29.95 9.67 -10.15
C ASN A 142 -29.15 9.10 -11.33
N THR A 143 -28.60 7.91 -11.16
CA THR A 143 -28.08 7.11 -12.28
C THR A 143 -29.18 6.70 -13.26
N ASN A 144 -30.41 7.17 -13.02
CA ASN A 144 -31.58 6.91 -13.85
C ASN A 144 -31.86 7.96 -14.92
N ASN A 145 -30.96 8.89 -15.21
CA ASN A 145 -31.03 9.73 -16.40
C ASN A 145 -30.04 9.28 -17.50
N VAL A 146 -29.90 7.99 -17.67
CA VAL A 146 -29.68 7.42 -18.99
C VAL A 146 -31.11 7.10 -19.49
N ASP A 147 -31.60 7.90 -20.42
CA ASP A 147 -32.87 7.70 -21.09
C ASP A 147 -32.84 6.39 -21.88
N THR A 148 -33.08 5.28 -21.16
CA THR A 148 -33.36 3.99 -21.78
C THR A 148 -34.84 3.99 -22.10
N GLY A 149 -35.16 4.48 -23.29
CA GLY A 149 -36.46 4.22 -23.90
C GLY A 149 -36.79 2.74 -23.76
N ASN A 150 -37.93 2.49 -23.12
CA ASN A 150 -38.68 1.25 -23.02
C ASN A 150 -37.94 -0.02 -23.54
N VAL A 151 -37.25 -0.76 -22.67
CA VAL A 151 -36.93 -2.15 -22.95
C VAL A 151 -37.60 -3.03 -21.91
N ASN A 152 -38.53 -3.79 -22.40
CA ASN A 152 -39.32 -4.79 -21.70
C ASN A 152 -38.38 -5.91 -21.16
N THR A 153 -38.31 -6.05 -19.85
CA THR A 153 -37.49 -7.07 -19.17
C THR A 153 -38.15 -8.43 -19.23
N ASN A 154 -37.99 -9.13 -20.35
CA ASN A 154 -38.16 -10.58 -20.40
C ASN A 154 -37.30 -11.10 -21.56
N ASN A 155 -36.06 -11.41 -21.29
CA ASN A 155 -35.16 -12.37 -21.92
C ASN A 155 -33.71 -11.90 -21.75
N ILE A 156 -33.01 -12.51 -20.80
CA ILE A 156 -31.56 -12.36 -20.67
C ILE A 156 -30.97 -13.44 -21.56
N ASP A 157 -30.55 -13.06 -22.75
CA ASP A 157 -29.57 -13.79 -23.53
C ASP A 157 -28.29 -12.96 -23.62
N THR A 158 -27.18 -13.64 -23.32
CA THR A 158 -25.83 -13.15 -23.30
C THR A 158 -25.36 -12.81 -24.72
N ASP A 159 -25.31 -11.51 -25.06
CA ASP A 159 -24.56 -11.08 -26.23
C ASP A 159 -23.70 -9.84 -25.94
N ILE A 160 -22.44 -10.01 -26.29
CA ILE A 160 -21.31 -9.12 -26.21
C ILE A 160 -21.64 -7.74 -26.80
N VAL A 161 -21.64 -6.69 -25.96
CA VAL A 161 -21.72 -5.31 -26.43
C VAL A 161 -20.36 -4.85 -26.90
N ASN A 162 -20.23 -4.73 -28.19
CA ASN A 162 -19.07 -4.21 -28.92
C ASN A 162 -19.01 -2.67 -28.75
N ILE A 163 -18.17 -2.16 -27.86
CA ILE A 163 -17.92 -0.73 -27.68
C ILE A 163 -16.79 -0.29 -28.61
N ASN A 164 -17.11 -0.19 -29.89
CA ASN A 164 -16.29 0.52 -30.87
C ASN A 164 -17.15 1.53 -31.61
N LYS A 165 -17.33 2.72 -31.01
CA LYS A 165 -17.59 4.02 -31.63
C LYS A 165 -18.06 5.00 -30.56
N ILE A 166 -17.16 5.70 -29.95
CA ILE A 166 -17.46 6.97 -29.30
C ILE A 166 -16.72 8.02 -30.09
N ASP A 167 -17.47 8.81 -30.89
CA ASP A 167 -16.96 10.00 -31.55
C ASP A 167 -16.56 11.02 -30.48
N ALA A 168 -15.32 11.47 -30.53
CA ALA A 168 -14.67 12.36 -29.56
C ALA A 168 -15.25 13.80 -29.54
N ASP A 169 -16.24 14.14 -30.40
CA ASP A 169 -16.74 15.50 -30.56
C ASP A 169 -18.06 15.83 -29.82
N ASN A 170 -18.58 14.91 -29.00
CA ASN A 170 -19.85 15.14 -28.26
C ASN A 170 -19.73 14.92 -26.76
N ILE A 171 -18.63 15.36 -26.12
CA ILE A 171 -18.62 15.55 -24.67
C ILE A 171 -19.26 16.92 -24.38
N HIS A 172 -20.59 16.97 -24.43
CA HIS A 172 -21.30 18.00 -23.71
C HIS A 172 -21.09 17.74 -22.21
N THR A 173 -20.27 18.58 -21.60
CA THR A 173 -20.20 18.73 -20.14
C THR A 173 -21.62 19.09 -19.67
N ASN A 174 -22.40 18.09 -19.31
CA ASN A 174 -23.58 18.33 -18.49
C ASN A 174 -23.08 18.89 -17.17
N LYS A 175 -23.09 20.22 -17.02
CA LYS A 175 -23.06 20.87 -15.73
C LYS A 175 -24.20 20.26 -14.92
N ILE A 176 -23.87 19.40 -14.01
CA ILE A 176 -24.76 19.01 -12.92
C ILE A 176 -24.81 20.26 -12.04
N ASP A 177 -25.90 21.04 -12.13
CA ASP A 177 -26.23 22.07 -11.16
C ASP A 177 -26.48 21.36 -9.82
N ILE A 178 -25.42 21.15 -9.06
CA ILE A 178 -25.52 20.84 -7.65
C ILE A 178 -25.61 22.20 -6.99
N GLN A 179 -26.80 22.52 -6.46
CA GLN A 179 -26.96 23.60 -5.50
C GLN A 179 -25.82 23.51 -4.46
N ASP A 180 -25.33 24.66 -4.02
CA ASP A 180 -24.28 24.82 -3.01
C ASP A 180 -24.78 24.34 -1.62
N ASP A 181 -25.21 23.09 -1.52
CA ASP A 181 -25.50 22.48 -0.24
C ASP A 181 -24.17 22.09 0.41
N VAL A 182 -23.77 22.90 1.39
CA VAL A 182 -22.73 22.55 2.33
C VAL A 182 -23.10 21.17 2.89
N ILE A 183 -22.21 20.19 2.75
CA ILE A 183 -22.41 18.87 3.36
C ILE A 183 -22.32 19.09 4.86
N GLU A 184 -23.45 19.23 5.57
CA GLU A 184 -23.49 19.20 7.03
C GLU A 184 -23.28 17.75 7.47
N MET A 185 -22.12 17.47 8.02
CA MET A 185 -21.80 16.16 8.60
C MET A 185 -22.40 16.10 10.00
N GLU A 186 -23.16 15.04 10.29
CA GLU A 186 -23.58 14.75 11.67
C GLU A 186 -22.39 14.26 12.48
N ASP A 187 -22.29 14.66 13.74
CA ASP A 187 -21.28 14.16 14.66
C ASP A 187 -21.37 12.64 14.72
N THR A 188 -20.27 11.96 14.43
CA THR A 188 -20.21 10.50 14.34
C THR A 188 -18.89 9.98 14.88
N ASN A 189 -18.98 9.07 15.83
CA ASN A 189 -17.84 8.41 16.46
C ASN A 189 -17.61 7.04 15.81
N LEU A 190 -16.47 6.84 15.21
CA LEU A 190 -16.14 5.65 14.44
C LEU A 190 -15.03 4.85 15.09
N LEU A 191 -15.15 3.53 15.07
CA LEU A 191 -14.00 2.66 15.28
C LEU A 191 -13.64 1.99 13.96
N VAL A 192 -12.52 2.39 13.39
CA VAL A 192 -11.96 1.73 12.20
C VAL A 192 -11.18 0.51 12.65
N PHE A 193 -11.59 -0.66 12.17
CA PHE A 193 -10.99 -1.95 12.46
C PHE A 193 -10.35 -2.47 11.17
N ASP A 194 -9.06 -2.24 11.03
CA ASP A 194 -8.27 -2.71 9.89
C ASP A 194 -7.56 -4.01 10.24
N PHE A 195 -8.10 -5.11 9.72
CA PHE A 195 -7.56 -6.44 9.92
C PHE A 195 -7.13 -7.03 8.56
N GLY A 196 -5.87 -6.77 8.23
CA GLY A 196 -5.24 -7.21 7.00
C GLY A 196 -4.69 -8.63 7.06
N GLY A 197 -3.80 -8.96 6.13
CA GLY A 197 -3.14 -10.26 6.09
C GLY A 197 -2.15 -10.50 7.23
N GLY A 198 -1.44 -9.47 7.69
CA GLY A 198 -0.39 -9.60 8.70
C GLY A 198 -0.39 -8.55 9.81
N THR A 199 -1.28 -7.58 9.76
CA THR A 199 -1.38 -6.47 10.73
C THR A 199 -2.82 -6.28 11.21
N LEU A 200 -2.96 -5.79 12.42
CA LEU A 200 -4.19 -5.31 13.01
C LEU A 200 -3.97 -3.85 13.44
N ASP A 201 -4.74 -2.94 12.87
CA ASP A 201 -4.74 -1.54 13.21
C ASP A 201 -6.14 -1.08 13.60
N LEU A 202 -6.25 -0.40 14.74
CA LEU A 202 -7.49 0.17 15.21
C LEU A 202 -7.31 1.67 15.41
N SER A 203 -8.33 2.43 15.00
CA SER A 203 -8.35 3.87 15.21
C SER A 203 -9.74 4.31 15.64
N TYR A 204 -9.78 5.07 16.73
CA TYR A 204 -10.98 5.77 17.12
C TYR A 204 -10.97 7.16 16.47
N VAL A 205 -12.03 7.46 15.75
CA VAL A 205 -12.15 8.64 14.89
C VAL A 205 -13.42 9.39 15.25
N GLU A 206 -13.29 10.67 15.48
CA GLU A 206 -14.40 11.59 15.65
C GLU A 206 -14.59 12.40 14.36
N CYS A 207 -15.81 12.41 13.87
CA CYS A 207 -16.20 13.18 12.72
C CYS A 207 -17.25 14.20 13.14
N PHE A 208 -16.96 15.48 12.94
CA PHE A 208 -17.88 16.57 13.27
C PHE A 208 -17.67 17.72 12.30
N GLU A 209 -18.76 18.36 11.89
CA GLU A 209 -18.72 19.38 10.85
C GLU A 209 -17.98 18.85 9.59
N ASN A 210 -16.89 19.49 9.19
CA ASN A 210 -16.02 19.07 8.08
C ASN A 210 -14.66 18.53 8.57
N ILE A 211 -14.60 18.06 9.82
CA ILE A 211 -13.36 17.58 10.44
C ILE A 211 -13.46 16.06 10.63
N VAL A 212 -12.41 15.38 10.20
CA VAL A 212 -12.15 13.96 10.49
C VAL A 212 -10.95 13.92 11.41
N GLU A 213 -11.18 13.70 12.70
CA GLU A 213 -10.15 13.71 13.73
C GLU A 213 -9.83 12.29 14.20
N ILE A 214 -8.58 11.88 14.03
CA ILE A 214 -8.08 10.67 14.69
C ILE A 214 -7.76 11.04 16.13
N VAL A 215 -8.43 10.39 17.08
CA VAL A 215 -8.26 10.66 18.52
C VAL A 215 -7.27 9.69 19.15
N ALA A 216 -7.39 8.41 18.82
CA ALA A 216 -6.50 7.38 19.34
C ALA A 216 -6.23 6.28 18.30
N VAL A 217 -5.02 5.74 18.35
CA VAL A 217 -4.60 4.60 17.53
C VAL A 217 -3.97 3.52 18.41
N ALA A 218 -4.26 2.27 18.09
CA ALA A 218 -3.61 1.11 18.68
C ALA A 218 -3.49 0.02 17.63
N GLY A 219 -2.44 -0.80 17.68
CA GLY A 219 -2.26 -1.82 16.67
C GLY A 219 -1.33 -2.94 17.13
N ASN A 220 -1.20 -3.94 16.25
CA ASN A 220 -0.23 -5.00 16.38
C ASN A 220 0.24 -5.43 14.98
N ASN A 221 1.51 -5.19 14.69
CA ASN A 221 2.13 -5.48 13.39
C ASN A 221 2.43 -6.98 13.16
N HIS A 222 2.00 -7.85 14.08
CA HIS A 222 2.23 -9.29 14.05
C HIS A 222 0.94 -10.10 14.26
N ILE A 223 -0.21 -9.49 14.06
CA ILE A 223 -1.52 -10.14 14.12
C ILE A 223 -2.26 -9.84 12.82
N GLY A 224 -2.67 -10.89 12.09
CA GLY A 224 -3.38 -10.74 10.82
C GLY A 224 -4.07 -12.03 10.38
N GLY A 225 -4.59 -12.04 9.17
CA GLY A 225 -5.21 -13.21 8.55
C GLY A 225 -4.29 -14.41 8.42
N ASP A 226 -2.98 -14.18 8.31
CA ASP A 226 -1.96 -15.24 8.32
C ASP A 226 -1.91 -15.99 9.68
N ASP A 227 -2.33 -15.36 10.78
CA ASP A 227 -2.42 -16.03 12.08
C ASP A 227 -3.66 -16.91 12.20
N ILE A 228 -4.76 -16.56 11.51
CA ILE A 228 -5.90 -17.46 11.34
C ILE A 228 -5.45 -18.72 10.57
N ASP A 229 -4.67 -18.55 9.48
CA ASP A 229 -4.12 -19.67 8.72
C ASP A 229 -3.24 -20.56 9.59
N LYS A 230 -2.42 -19.98 10.48
CA LYS A 230 -1.61 -20.74 11.45
C LYS A 230 -2.47 -21.51 12.44
N CYS A 231 -3.50 -20.89 13.01
CA CYS A 231 -4.43 -21.57 13.91
C CYS A 231 -5.08 -22.80 13.25
N ILE A 232 -5.52 -22.65 11.99
CA ILE A 232 -6.09 -23.76 11.22
C ILE A 232 -5.04 -24.83 10.94
N MET A 233 -3.82 -24.42 10.53
CA MET A 233 -2.70 -25.33 10.28
C MET A 233 -2.36 -26.14 11.53
N GLU A 234 -2.24 -25.49 12.68
CA GLU A 234 -1.95 -26.14 13.96
C GLU A 234 -3.03 -27.15 14.34
N TYR A 235 -4.31 -26.82 14.13
CA TYR A 235 -5.42 -27.74 14.34
C TYR A 235 -5.34 -28.95 13.42
N LEU A 236 -5.12 -28.74 12.11
CA LEU A 236 -5.06 -29.84 11.13
C LEU A 236 -3.84 -30.75 11.35
N CYS A 237 -2.70 -30.18 11.69
CA CYS A 237 -1.48 -30.96 11.97
C CYS A 237 -1.57 -31.67 13.32
N GLY A 238 -2.01 -30.97 14.38
CA GLY A 238 -2.02 -31.51 15.74
C GLY A 238 -3.15 -32.49 16.00
N GLU A 239 -4.41 -32.14 15.63
CA GLU A 239 -5.58 -32.97 15.94
C GLU A 239 -5.96 -33.93 14.81
N LYS A 240 -5.63 -33.62 13.55
CA LYS A 240 -5.99 -34.47 12.40
C LYS A 240 -4.79 -35.20 11.79
N GLY A 241 -3.56 -34.95 12.29
CA GLY A 241 -2.36 -35.68 11.88
C GLY A 241 -1.92 -35.36 10.45
N MET A 242 -2.29 -34.21 9.89
CA MET A 242 -1.84 -33.78 8.56
C MET A 242 -0.39 -33.30 8.60
N GLU A 243 0.33 -33.45 7.49
CA GLU A 243 1.68 -32.93 7.34
C GLU A 243 1.64 -31.47 6.91
N SER A 244 2.41 -30.62 7.60
CA SER A 244 2.53 -29.21 7.23
C SER A 244 3.24 -29.05 5.89
N SER A 245 2.61 -28.38 4.93
CA SER A 245 3.15 -28.15 3.60
C SER A 245 2.63 -26.84 2.99
N GLY A 246 3.32 -26.34 1.97
CA GLY A 246 2.87 -25.16 1.21
C GLY A 246 1.54 -25.40 0.50
N GLU A 247 1.29 -26.65 0.06
CA GLU A 247 0.04 -27.04 -0.58
C GLU A 247 -1.11 -27.01 0.45
N LEU A 248 -0.90 -27.54 1.66
CA LEU A 248 -1.90 -27.44 2.73
C LEU A 248 -2.20 -25.99 3.09
N LEU A 249 -1.18 -25.12 3.15
CA LEU A 249 -1.35 -23.69 3.40
C LEU A 249 -2.19 -23.02 2.30
N LYS A 250 -1.95 -23.36 1.03
CA LYS A 250 -2.76 -22.86 -0.10
C LYS A 250 -4.22 -23.29 0.05
N GLN A 251 -4.47 -24.54 0.37
CA GLN A 251 -5.81 -25.06 0.58
C GLN A 251 -6.52 -24.36 1.75
N ILE A 252 -5.82 -24.12 2.86
CA ILE A 252 -6.34 -23.37 4.02
C ILE A 252 -6.78 -21.98 3.58
N ARG A 253 -5.90 -21.23 2.89
CA ARG A 253 -6.19 -19.87 2.43
C ARG A 253 -7.37 -19.82 1.48
N THR A 254 -7.38 -20.71 0.47
CA THR A 254 -8.47 -20.78 -0.49
C THR A 254 -9.80 -21.13 0.19
N ALA A 255 -9.79 -22.10 1.11
CA ALA A 255 -10.98 -22.48 1.84
C ALA A 255 -11.47 -21.36 2.78
N LYS A 256 -10.55 -20.62 3.42
CA LYS A 256 -10.85 -19.45 4.25
C LYS A 256 -11.49 -18.33 3.43
N GLU A 257 -10.91 -17.98 2.28
CA GLU A 257 -11.42 -16.93 1.40
C GLU A 257 -12.81 -17.27 0.83
N ASN A 258 -13.06 -18.54 0.54
CA ASN A 258 -14.36 -19.03 0.04
C ASN A 258 -15.42 -19.16 1.15
N MET A 259 -15.04 -19.16 2.41
CA MET A 259 -15.97 -19.34 3.54
C MET A 259 -17.00 -18.20 3.68
N ASN A 260 -16.84 -17.11 2.97
CA ASN A 260 -17.80 -15.99 2.98
C ASN A 260 -19.20 -16.36 2.43
N GLY A 261 -19.34 -17.49 1.74
CA GLY A 261 -20.60 -18.01 1.22
C GLY A 261 -21.11 -19.29 1.91
N ASP A 262 -20.19 -20.07 2.49
CA ASP A 262 -20.49 -21.37 3.11
C ASP A 262 -20.12 -21.37 4.60
N SER A 263 -20.98 -21.95 5.43
CA SER A 263 -20.74 -22.08 6.87
C SER A 263 -19.72 -23.17 7.24
N VAL A 264 -19.16 -23.87 6.27
CA VAL A 264 -18.23 -25.01 6.46
C VAL A 264 -17.05 -24.90 5.51
N MET A 265 -15.85 -24.99 6.06
CA MET A 265 -14.59 -25.07 5.34
C MET A 265 -14.22 -26.54 5.10
N HIS A 266 -13.93 -26.91 3.86
CA HIS A 266 -13.56 -28.27 3.47
C HIS A 266 -12.09 -28.35 3.11
N ILE A 267 -11.28 -29.10 3.88
CA ILE A 267 -9.83 -29.24 3.64
C ILE A 267 -9.45 -30.72 3.76
N ASN A 268 -9.03 -31.34 2.66
CA ASN A 268 -8.55 -32.74 2.62
C ASN A 268 -9.46 -33.72 3.38
N GLY A 269 -10.80 -33.60 3.22
CA GLY A 269 -11.78 -34.48 3.88
C GLY A 269 -12.05 -34.13 5.34
N VAL A 270 -11.52 -33.01 5.84
CA VAL A 270 -11.89 -32.46 7.15
C VAL A 270 -12.83 -31.29 6.96
N ASP A 271 -13.95 -31.32 7.66
CA ASP A 271 -14.95 -30.27 7.69
C ASP A 271 -14.74 -29.43 8.96
N ILE A 272 -14.56 -28.11 8.78
CA ILE A 272 -14.43 -27.14 9.86
C ILE A 272 -15.62 -26.18 9.75
N THR A 273 -16.55 -26.29 10.69
CA THR A 273 -17.71 -25.38 10.78
C THR A 273 -17.26 -24.01 11.28
N GLU A 274 -18.09 -22.97 11.08
CA GLU A 274 -17.83 -21.63 11.61
C GLU A 274 -17.62 -21.64 13.14
N ASP A 275 -18.44 -22.40 13.89
CA ASP A 275 -18.29 -22.55 15.35
C ASP A 275 -16.94 -23.17 15.72
N LYS A 276 -16.52 -24.21 14.99
CA LYS A 276 -15.21 -24.85 15.24
C LYS A 276 -14.06 -23.92 14.87
N LEU A 277 -14.16 -23.18 13.79
CA LEU A 277 -13.16 -22.19 13.40
C LEU A 277 -13.07 -21.06 14.44
N PHE A 278 -14.20 -20.59 14.93
CA PHE A 278 -14.25 -19.59 16.00
C PHE A 278 -13.55 -20.11 17.27
N GLU A 279 -13.81 -21.38 17.67
CA GLU A 279 -13.14 -22.03 18.80
C GLU A 279 -11.62 -22.11 18.60
N ILE A 280 -11.17 -22.54 17.42
CA ILE A 280 -9.75 -22.64 17.05
C ILE A 280 -9.07 -21.28 17.18
N CYS A 281 -9.74 -20.19 16.78
CA CYS A 281 -9.22 -18.83 16.76
C CYS A 281 -9.38 -18.06 18.09
N LEU A 282 -9.99 -18.66 19.14
CA LEU A 282 -10.17 -17.98 20.44
C LEU A 282 -8.90 -17.37 21.04
N PRO A 283 -7.71 -18.02 20.99
CA PRO A 283 -6.48 -17.43 21.49
C PRO A 283 -6.09 -16.15 20.73
N LEU A 284 -6.35 -16.11 19.42
CA LEU A 284 -6.11 -14.94 18.58
C LEU A 284 -7.10 -13.81 18.93
N PHE A 285 -8.38 -14.14 19.06
CA PHE A 285 -9.42 -13.17 19.44
C PHE A 285 -9.18 -12.51 20.81
N LYS A 286 -8.58 -13.23 21.76
CA LYS A 286 -8.17 -12.63 23.04
C LYS A 286 -7.14 -11.51 22.84
N LYS A 287 -6.15 -11.71 21.97
CA LYS A 287 -5.15 -10.69 21.66
C LYS A 287 -5.77 -9.49 20.92
N ILE A 288 -6.69 -9.76 19.99
CA ILE A 288 -7.43 -8.70 19.27
C ILE A 288 -8.26 -7.87 20.27
N LYS A 289 -8.95 -8.53 21.20
CA LYS A 289 -9.71 -7.85 22.26
C LYS A 289 -8.86 -6.86 23.08
N GLU A 290 -7.63 -7.23 23.43
CA GLU A 290 -6.70 -6.36 24.16
C GLU A 290 -6.39 -5.08 23.38
N VAL A 291 -6.28 -5.16 22.06
CA VAL A 291 -6.05 -3.98 21.20
C VAL A 291 -7.30 -3.11 21.14
N VAL A 292 -8.50 -3.71 21.02
CA VAL A 292 -9.78 -2.96 21.06
C VAL A 292 -9.95 -2.21 22.38
N ILE A 293 -9.70 -2.88 23.50
CA ILE A 293 -9.79 -2.23 24.83
C ILE A 293 -8.81 -1.07 24.90
N ARG A 294 -7.57 -1.27 24.50
CA ARG A 294 -6.51 -0.25 24.57
C ARG A 294 -6.85 1.01 23.76
N VAL A 295 -7.38 0.90 22.55
CA VAL A 295 -7.72 2.08 21.74
C VAL A 295 -8.86 2.89 22.38
N LEU A 296 -9.85 2.22 22.98
CA LEU A 296 -10.96 2.88 23.67
C LEU A 296 -10.52 3.54 24.99
N GLU A 297 -9.64 2.88 25.75
CA GLU A 297 -9.02 3.46 26.94
C GLU A 297 -8.17 4.68 26.61
N ASP A 298 -7.39 4.62 25.53
CA ASP A 298 -6.58 5.75 25.05
C ASP A 298 -7.43 6.93 24.58
N ALA A 299 -8.57 6.65 23.96
CA ALA A 299 -9.57 7.66 23.58
C ALA A 299 -10.38 8.17 24.78
N ALA A 300 -10.31 7.50 25.91
CA ALA A 300 -11.11 7.75 27.11
C ALA A 300 -12.64 7.66 26.88
N VAL A 301 -13.07 6.76 25.98
CA VAL A 301 -14.48 6.58 25.62
C VAL A 301 -14.94 5.14 25.88
N PRO A 302 -16.17 4.96 26.37
CA PRO A 302 -16.77 3.63 26.47
C PRO A 302 -17.21 3.15 25.08
N ILE A 303 -17.23 1.85 24.88
CA ILE A 303 -17.66 1.23 23.60
C ILE A 303 -19.09 1.60 23.18
N SER A 304 -19.93 2.01 24.12
CA SER A 304 -21.30 2.46 23.86
C SER A 304 -21.39 3.76 23.08
N GLU A 305 -20.34 4.60 23.15
CA GLU A 305 -20.25 5.89 22.45
C GLU A 305 -19.72 5.74 21.01
N VAL A 306 -19.26 4.57 20.61
CA VAL A 306 -18.91 4.28 19.21
C VAL A 306 -20.21 4.11 18.42
N ASP A 307 -20.43 4.95 17.42
CA ASP A 307 -21.64 4.89 16.58
C ASP A 307 -21.55 3.77 15.54
N ASP A 308 -20.45 3.71 14.80
CA ASP A 308 -20.22 2.72 13.76
C ASP A 308 -18.84 2.07 13.85
N PHE A 309 -18.80 0.80 13.49
CA PHE A 309 -17.57 0.01 13.32
C PHE A 309 -17.29 -0.17 11.85
N ILE A 310 -16.21 0.43 11.36
CA ILE A 310 -15.80 0.32 9.96
C ILE A 310 -14.82 -0.82 9.80
N LEU A 311 -15.17 -1.81 8.97
CA LEU A 311 -14.30 -2.93 8.65
C LEU A 311 -13.43 -2.60 7.44
N VAL A 312 -12.13 -2.80 7.60
CA VAL A 312 -11.10 -2.59 6.58
C VAL A 312 -10.21 -3.84 6.53
N GLY A 313 -9.68 -4.15 5.34
CA GLY A 313 -8.81 -5.30 5.09
C GLY A 313 -9.58 -6.61 4.89
N GLY A 314 -9.04 -7.47 4.03
CA GLY A 314 -9.71 -8.71 3.59
C GLY A 314 -10.06 -9.68 4.72
N SER A 315 -9.22 -9.73 5.77
CA SER A 315 -9.50 -10.61 6.91
C SER A 315 -10.70 -10.17 7.75
N SER A 316 -11.08 -8.89 7.70
CA SER A 316 -12.28 -8.35 8.34
C SER A 316 -13.58 -8.88 7.70
N ASN A 317 -13.50 -9.38 6.46
CA ASN A 317 -14.64 -9.98 5.78
C ASN A 317 -15.08 -11.33 6.37
N LEU A 318 -14.21 -12.01 7.13
CA LEU A 318 -14.51 -13.33 7.69
C LEU A 318 -15.66 -13.28 8.68
N ALA A 319 -16.64 -14.18 8.52
CA ALA A 319 -17.82 -14.27 9.38
C ALA A 319 -17.46 -14.40 10.87
N ILE A 320 -16.41 -15.18 11.19
CA ILE A 320 -15.92 -15.34 12.58
C ILE A 320 -15.39 -14.04 13.19
N VAL A 321 -14.77 -13.17 12.39
CA VAL A 321 -14.28 -11.85 12.84
C VAL A 321 -15.45 -10.91 13.09
N GLN A 322 -16.42 -10.87 12.19
CA GLN A 322 -17.63 -10.07 12.36
C GLN A 322 -18.47 -10.55 13.55
N ARG A 323 -18.55 -11.87 13.76
CA ARG A 323 -19.19 -12.47 14.94
C ARG A 323 -18.49 -12.06 16.22
N PHE A 324 -17.15 -12.17 16.26
CA PHE A 324 -16.35 -11.75 17.40
C PHE A 324 -16.59 -10.28 17.76
N LEU A 325 -16.55 -9.39 16.77
CA LEU A 325 -16.80 -7.98 16.99
C LEU A 325 -18.23 -7.71 17.49
N ARG A 326 -19.22 -8.38 16.94
CA ARG A 326 -20.61 -8.27 17.39
C ARG A 326 -20.79 -8.74 18.84
N GLU A 327 -20.16 -9.86 19.21
CA GLU A 327 -20.18 -10.37 20.58
C GLU A 327 -19.46 -9.43 21.56
N LEU A 328 -18.36 -8.81 21.11
CA LEU A 328 -17.58 -7.89 21.92
C LEU A 328 -18.26 -6.54 22.13
N THR A 329 -18.90 -6.01 21.10
CA THR A 329 -19.39 -4.62 21.05
C THR A 329 -20.91 -4.51 21.26
N GLY A 330 -21.65 -5.61 21.07
CA GLY A 330 -23.11 -5.60 21.04
C GLY A 330 -23.73 -4.96 19.79
N LYS A 331 -22.90 -4.45 18.85
CA LYS A 331 -23.31 -3.79 17.61
C LYS A 331 -22.86 -4.62 16.40
N ALA A 332 -23.65 -4.62 15.33
CA ALA A 332 -23.22 -5.21 14.08
C ALA A 332 -22.21 -4.26 13.39
N PRO A 333 -21.03 -4.71 12.98
CA PRO A 333 -20.10 -3.86 12.24
C PRO A 333 -20.72 -3.37 10.93
N PHE A 334 -20.45 -2.13 10.58
CA PHE A 334 -20.81 -1.58 9.29
C PHE A 334 -19.90 -2.16 8.21
N LYS A 335 -20.47 -2.97 7.34
CA LYS A 335 -19.75 -3.55 6.20
C LYS A 335 -19.84 -2.59 5.02
N MET A 336 -18.74 -1.99 4.64
CA MET A 336 -18.62 -1.35 3.35
C MET A 336 -18.67 -2.40 2.23
N ALA A 337 -19.06 -1.99 1.05
CA ALA A 337 -19.24 -2.92 -0.08
C ALA A 337 -17.97 -3.72 -0.38
N ASP A 338 -16.80 -3.11 -0.19
CA ASP A 338 -15.50 -3.76 -0.39
C ASP A 338 -14.47 -3.25 0.64
N CYS A 339 -14.21 -4.08 1.66
CA CYS A 339 -13.25 -3.73 2.73
C CYS A 339 -11.79 -3.64 2.22
N ASP A 340 -11.47 -4.25 1.08
CA ASP A 340 -10.13 -4.26 0.50
C ASP A 340 -9.82 -2.99 -0.30
N GLU A 341 -10.85 -2.29 -0.81
CA GLU A 341 -10.72 -1.12 -1.67
C GLU A 341 -10.87 0.21 -0.92
N VAL A 342 -11.50 0.20 0.26
CA VAL A 342 -11.86 1.39 1.05
C VAL A 342 -10.68 2.33 1.27
N VAL A 343 -9.53 1.79 1.63
CA VAL A 343 -8.31 2.57 1.89
C VAL A 343 -7.80 3.25 0.62
N ALA A 344 -7.79 2.54 -0.50
CA ALA A 344 -7.35 3.09 -1.77
C ALA A 344 -8.30 4.18 -2.29
N LEU A 345 -9.61 3.98 -2.12
CA LEU A 345 -10.63 4.98 -2.47
C LEU A 345 -10.50 6.23 -1.61
N GLY A 346 -10.27 6.07 -0.30
CA GLY A 346 -10.00 7.18 0.62
C GLY A 346 -8.72 7.94 0.29
N ALA A 347 -7.65 7.22 -0.08
CA ALA A 347 -6.41 7.86 -0.55
C ALA A 347 -6.63 8.67 -1.83
N GLY A 348 -7.43 8.16 -2.77
CA GLY A 348 -7.82 8.86 -3.98
C GLY A 348 -8.62 10.14 -3.69
N LEU A 349 -9.58 10.07 -2.75
CA LEU A 349 -10.32 11.25 -2.28
C LEU A 349 -9.38 12.27 -1.64
N TYR A 350 -8.45 11.82 -0.82
CA TYR A 350 -7.45 12.70 -0.21
C TYR A 350 -6.57 13.39 -1.26
N ALA A 351 -6.14 12.66 -2.29
CA ALA A 351 -5.41 13.25 -3.42
C ALA A 351 -6.26 14.33 -4.14
N GLY A 352 -7.56 14.08 -4.29
CA GLY A 352 -8.51 15.07 -4.84
C GLY A 352 -8.66 16.33 -3.99
N ILE A 353 -8.71 16.20 -2.65
CA ILE A 353 -8.72 17.33 -1.71
C ILE A 353 -7.46 18.19 -1.90
N ARG A 354 -6.30 17.54 -2.01
CA ARG A 354 -5.01 18.22 -2.24
C ARG A 354 -4.94 18.90 -3.61
N GLY A 355 -5.50 18.27 -4.64
CA GLY A 355 -5.67 18.84 -5.98
C GLY A 355 -6.69 19.97 -6.06
N ARG A 356 -7.25 20.42 -4.91
CA ARG A 356 -8.24 21.51 -4.81
C ARG A 356 -9.49 21.30 -5.65
N GLN A 357 -9.99 20.07 -5.72
CA GLN A 357 -11.30 19.80 -6.30
C GLN A 357 -12.38 20.50 -5.46
N GLU A 358 -13.17 21.37 -6.08
CA GLU A 358 -14.08 22.31 -5.39
C GLU A 358 -15.07 21.64 -4.42
N LYS A 359 -15.46 20.39 -4.67
CA LYS A 359 -16.49 19.68 -3.90
C LYS A 359 -16.04 19.14 -2.54
N ILE A 360 -14.73 18.92 -2.35
CA ILE A 360 -14.18 18.24 -1.18
C ILE A 360 -13.05 19.01 -0.49
N ARG A 361 -12.76 20.23 -0.92
CA ARG A 361 -11.62 21.05 -0.45
C ARG A 361 -11.69 21.47 1.02
N ASP A 362 -12.88 21.50 1.59
CA ASP A 362 -13.13 22.07 2.91
C ASP A 362 -13.04 21.02 4.04
N ILE A 363 -12.76 19.75 3.70
CA ILE A 363 -12.56 18.69 4.71
C ILE A 363 -11.17 18.81 5.33
N ILE A 364 -11.14 18.88 6.65
CA ILE A 364 -9.92 18.94 7.44
C ILE A 364 -9.69 17.55 8.06
N MET A 365 -8.49 17.01 7.88
CA MET A 365 -8.08 15.77 8.53
C MET A 365 -6.98 16.07 9.53
N THR A 366 -7.17 15.64 10.77
CA THR A 366 -6.14 15.64 11.80
C THR A 366 -5.67 14.24 12.11
N ASP A 367 -4.45 14.12 12.56
CA ASP A 367 -3.81 12.86 12.87
C ASP A 367 -3.13 12.94 14.24
N VAL A 368 -2.68 11.82 14.77
CA VAL A 368 -2.03 11.74 16.07
C VAL A 368 -0.63 11.14 15.99
N CYS A 369 0.18 11.44 16.98
CA CYS A 369 1.48 10.81 17.18
C CYS A 369 1.28 9.34 17.56
N PRO A 370 1.71 8.36 16.73
CA PRO A 370 1.39 6.95 16.98
C PRO A 370 2.14 6.34 18.18
N PHE A 371 3.30 6.92 18.52
CA PHE A 371 4.13 6.47 19.62
C PHE A 371 4.67 7.65 20.41
N THR A 372 4.89 7.44 21.69
CA THR A 372 5.54 8.43 22.55
C THR A 372 6.93 8.78 22.01
N LEU A 373 7.18 10.07 21.86
CA LEU A 373 8.50 10.63 21.60
C LEU A 373 9.08 11.17 22.90
N GLY A 374 10.28 10.76 23.22
CA GLY A 374 10.88 11.08 24.50
C GLY A 374 12.40 11.16 24.45
N THR A 375 12.97 11.42 25.62
CA THR A 375 14.41 11.50 25.83
C THR A 375 14.84 10.62 27.00
N ASN A 376 16.12 10.29 27.05
CA ASN A 376 16.71 9.59 28.18
C ASN A 376 16.78 10.49 29.44
N CYS A 377 16.52 9.93 30.59
CA CYS A 377 16.72 10.57 31.88
C CYS A 377 17.15 9.55 32.95
N VAL A 378 17.72 10.08 34.03
CA VAL A 378 17.97 9.34 35.26
C VAL A 378 17.32 10.07 36.42
N TYR A 379 16.81 9.35 37.40
CA TYR A 379 16.20 9.94 38.60
C TYR A 379 17.21 10.10 39.75
N GLY A 380 18.32 9.40 39.70
CA GLY A 380 19.37 9.44 40.72
C GLY A 380 20.77 9.21 40.16
N LYS A 381 21.79 9.57 40.97
CA LYS A 381 23.22 9.39 40.60
C LYS A 381 23.63 7.92 40.49
N ASP A 382 22.88 7.01 41.14
CA ASP A 382 23.18 5.58 41.22
C ASP A 382 22.37 4.75 40.22
N ASP A 383 21.55 5.39 39.38
CA ASP A 383 20.78 4.68 38.35
C ASP A 383 21.71 4.06 37.32
N LYS A 384 21.56 2.73 37.14
CA LYS A 384 22.39 1.95 36.21
C LYS A 384 21.86 1.99 34.76
N ARG A 385 20.60 2.34 34.59
CA ARG A 385 19.94 2.44 33.30
C ARG A 385 19.19 3.76 33.19
N GLU A 386 19.03 4.24 31.98
CA GLU A 386 18.29 5.44 31.66
C GLU A 386 16.84 5.10 31.37
N TYR A 387 15.94 5.94 31.85
CA TYR A 387 14.50 5.80 31.67
C TYR A 387 14.05 6.67 30.50
N LEU A 388 12.95 6.29 29.85
CA LEU A 388 12.31 7.15 28.86
C LEU A 388 11.52 8.26 29.57
N LEU A 389 11.90 9.51 29.35
CA LEU A 389 11.11 10.68 29.75
C LEU A 389 10.21 11.07 28.59
N PRO A 390 8.89 10.87 28.66
CA PRO A 390 7.97 11.27 27.61
C PRO A 390 7.97 12.78 27.41
N VAL A 391 8.11 13.23 26.17
CA VAL A 391 7.98 14.63 25.76
C VAL A 391 6.67 14.83 25.02
N ILE A 392 6.49 14.20 23.85
CA ILE A 392 5.20 14.11 23.17
C ILE A 392 4.66 12.71 23.43
N LYS A 393 3.49 12.60 24.03
CA LYS A 393 2.85 11.31 24.30
C LYS A 393 2.20 10.76 23.04
N ARG A 394 2.07 9.44 22.95
CA ARG A 394 1.23 8.81 21.94
C ARG A 394 -0.18 9.39 21.98
N ASN A 395 -0.84 9.39 20.85
CA ASN A 395 -2.18 9.98 20.66
C ASN A 395 -2.25 11.50 20.92
N SER A 396 -1.10 12.22 20.93
CA SER A 396 -1.11 13.68 20.86
C SER A 396 -1.47 14.14 19.45
N THR A 397 -2.46 15.01 19.30
CA THR A 397 -2.91 15.56 18.01
C THR A 397 -1.78 16.32 17.32
N LEU A 398 -1.64 16.14 16.02
CA LEU A 398 -0.60 16.74 15.16
C LEU A 398 -1.15 17.94 14.35
N PRO A 399 -0.35 18.99 14.16
CA PRO A 399 1.03 19.18 14.63
C PRO A 399 1.07 19.60 16.10
N CYS A 400 2.13 19.23 16.82
CA CYS A 400 2.29 19.64 18.22
C CYS A 400 3.72 20.02 18.58
N THR A 401 3.85 20.86 19.61
CA THR A 401 5.12 21.26 20.20
C THR A 401 5.05 21.14 21.71
N VAL A 402 5.98 20.38 22.30
CA VAL A 402 6.06 20.20 23.75
C VAL A 402 7.48 20.50 24.23
N THR A 403 7.60 21.25 25.31
CA THR A 403 8.88 21.60 25.94
C THR A 403 8.99 20.97 27.32
N LYS A 404 10.14 20.35 27.59
CA LYS A 404 10.53 19.81 28.90
C LYS A 404 11.85 20.39 29.35
N ARG A 405 12.04 20.52 30.67
CA ARG A 405 13.31 20.92 31.27
C ARG A 405 14.09 19.73 31.75
N LEU A 406 15.34 19.65 31.34
CA LEU A 406 16.32 18.65 31.77
C LEU A 406 17.35 19.32 32.67
N ASN A 407 17.58 18.77 33.85
CA ASN A 407 18.56 19.30 34.81
C ASN A 407 19.79 18.40 34.86
N THR A 408 20.94 18.98 35.24
CA THR A 408 22.17 18.22 35.51
C THR A 408 21.97 17.28 36.69
N VAL A 409 22.55 16.07 36.61
CA VAL A 409 22.48 15.05 37.64
C VAL A 409 23.74 15.05 38.54
N TYR A 410 24.88 15.46 37.98
CA TYR A 410 26.17 15.48 38.67
C TYR A 410 26.60 16.90 38.99
N ASP A 411 27.35 17.04 40.10
CA ASP A 411 27.97 18.32 40.46
C ASP A 411 29.00 18.69 39.38
N PHE A 412 28.98 19.98 38.96
CA PHE A 412 29.87 20.54 37.96
C PHE A 412 29.83 19.86 36.58
N GLN A 413 28.70 19.23 36.26
CA GLN A 413 28.45 18.70 34.92
C GLN A 413 28.51 19.83 33.90
N THR A 414 29.24 19.63 32.79
CA THR A 414 29.48 20.65 31.75
C THR A 414 28.71 20.41 30.47
N GLU A 415 28.11 19.24 30.29
CA GLU A 415 27.40 18.84 29.10
C GLU A 415 26.16 18.01 29.44
N LEU A 416 25.05 18.24 28.73
CA LEU A 416 23.89 17.36 28.71
C LEU A 416 23.88 16.63 27.36
N LYS A 417 23.94 15.29 27.41
CA LYS A 417 23.76 14.39 26.26
C LYS A 417 22.33 13.90 26.25
N ILE A 418 21.63 14.16 25.19
CA ILE A 418 20.19 14.01 25.06
C ILE A 418 19.95 13.06 23.91
N GLY A 419 19.62 11.80 24.22
CA GLY A 419 19.15 10.83 23.25
C GLY A 419 17.66 11.06 22.95
N ILE A 420 17.25 10.82 21.72
CA ILE A 420 15.89 10.98 21.24
C ILE A 420 15.37 9.60 20.87
N TYR A 421 14.22 9.24 21.44
CA TYR A 421 13.66 7.89 21.34
C TYR A 421 12.18 7.93 21.00
N GLN A 422 11.71 6.85 20.34
CA GLN A 422 10.30 6.62 20.04
C GLN A 422 9.87 5.25 20.57
N GLY A 423 8.80 5.19 21.35
CA GLY A 423 8.22 3.94 21.85
C GLY A 423 7.59 4.06 23.22
N GLU A 424 7.11 2.93 23.76
CA GLU A 424 6.35 2.86 25.02
C GLU A 424 7.10 2.07 26.11
N GLN A 425 8.35 1.66 25.88
CA GLN A 425 9.11 0.91 26.87
C GLN A 425 9.63 1.81 27.96
N TYR A 426 9.68 1.29 29.17
CA TYR A 426 10.06 2.04 30.37
C TYR A 426 11.52 2.51 30.33
N TYR A 427 12.45 1.67 29.80
CA TYR A 427 13.84 2.02 29.65
C TYR A 427 14.11 2.63 28.26
N ALA A 428 14.94 3.67 28.23
CA ALA A 428 15.23 4.40 26.99
C ALA A 428 15.82 3.50 25.89
N ASP A 429 16.77 2.64 26.26
CA ASP A 429 17.50 1.72 25.35
C ASP A 429 16.64 0.59 24.79
N GLU A 430 15.44 0.38 25.28
CA GLU A 430 14.44 -0.58 24.76
C GLU A 430 13.50 0.04 23.71
N ASN A 431 13.62 1.35 23.47
CA ASN A 431 12.83 2.07 22.47
C ASN A 431 13.66 2.32 21.20
N LEU A 432 12.96 2.70 20.13
CA LEU A 432 13.61 3.04 18.87
C LEU A 432 14.45 4.33 19.04
N PHE A 433 15.76 4.22 18.89
CA PHE A 433 16.66 5.36 18.90
C PHE A 433 16.55 6.14 17.58
N LEU A 434 16.29 7.43 17.66
CA LEU A 434 16.12 8.32 16.50
C LEU A 434 17.34 9.23 16.26
N GLY A 435 18.14 9.48 17.29
CA GLY A 435 19.31 10.35 17.21
C GLY A 435 19.67 10.93 18.57
N ASP A 436 20.70 11.75 18.61
CA ASP A 436 21.13 12.45 19.81
C ASP A 436 21.56 13.88 19.53
N ILE A 437 21.53 14.70 20.58
CA ILE A 437 22.02 16.07 20.57
C ILE A 437 22.68 16.37 21.90
N SER A 438 23.80 17.10 21.89
CA SER A 438 24.44 17.52 23.12
C SER A 438 24.55 19.04 23.21
N ILE A 439 24.43 19.56 24.44
CA ILE A 439 24.53 20.99 24.73
C ILE A 439 25.40 21.22 25.96
N ASN A 440 26.28 22.23 25.88
CA ASN A 440 27.07 22.64 27.03
C ASN A 440 26.20 23.39 28.04
N VAL A 441 26.46 23.15 29.32
CA VAL A 441 25.82 23.82 30.46
C VAL A 441 26.88 24.31 31.43
N ASN A 442 26.53 25.30 32.23
CA ASN A 442 27.45 25.84 33.24
C ASN A 442 27.73 24.84 34.35
N PRO A 443 28.98 24.67 34.79
CA PRO A 443 29.33 23.80 35.88
C PRO A 443 28.81 24.35 37.20
N LYS A 444 27.64 23.83 37.61
CA LYS A 444 26.93 24.17 38.87
C LYS A 444 26.68 22.90 39.70
N PRO A 445 26.31 23.02 40.97
CA PRO A 445 25.83 21.87 41.73
C PRO A 445 24.71 21.13 41.01
N ALA A 446 24.60 19.83 41.22
CA ALA A 446 23.58 18.97 40.60
C ALA A 446 22.16 19.58 40.70
N GLY A 447 21.41 19.54 39.63
CA GLY A 447 20.05 20.08 39.49
C GLY A 447 19.97 21.62 39.35
N LYS A 448 21.10 22.34 39.31
CA LYS A 448 21.11 23.82 39.20
C LYS A 448 21.41 24.34 37.78
N ALA A 449 22.04 23.55 36.93
CA ALA A 449 22.15 23.86 35.52
C ALA A 449 21.10 23.05 34.77
N TYR A 450 20.59 23.61 33.65
CA TYR A 450 19.52 22.99 32.90
C TYR A 450 19.60 23.32 31.40
N ALA A 451 18.87 22.53 30.62
CA ALA A 451 18.48 22.89 29.27
C ALA A 451 16.98 22.59 29.06
N ASP A 452 16.32 23.45 28.32
CA ASP A 452 14.96 23.24 27.85
C ASP A 452 15.03 22.53 26.49
N ILE A 453 14.35 21.40 26.39
CA ILE A 453 14.23 20.61 25.15
C ILE A 453 12.80 20.74 24.62
N SER A 454 12.67 21.15 23.36
CA SER A 454 11.38 21.32 22.68
C SER A 454 11.30 20.36 21.51
N PHE A 455 10.31 19.48 21.53
CA PHE A 455 9.98 18.60 20.42
C PHE A 455 8.83 19.22 19.64
N THR A 456 9.02 19.43 18.34
CA THR A 456 7.98 19.82 17.39
C THR A 456 7.80 18.69 16.38
N TYR A 457 6.63 18.08 16.40
CA TYR A 457 6.31 16.98 15.49
C TYR A 457 5.21 17.42 14.53
N ASP A 458 5.50 17.40 13.23
CA ASP A 458 4.58 17.89 12.21
C ASP A 458 3.71 16.76 11.61
N ILE A 459 2.73 17.16 10.80
CA ILE A 459 1.80 16.25 10.12
C ILE A 459 2.47 15.35 9.07
N ASN A 460 3.72 15.63 8.69
CA ASN A 460 4.49 14.81 7.73
C ASN A 460 5.40 13.80 8.45
N GLY A 461 5.34 13.73 9.78
CA GLY A 461 6.20 12.88 10.59
C GLY A 461 7.64 13.40 10.69
N ILE A 462 7.83 14.72 10.60
CA ILE A 462 9.13 15.35 10.79
C ILE A 462 9.24 15.80 12.25
N LEU A 463 10.22 15.25 12.97
CA LEU A 463 10.52 15.64 14.33
C LEU A 463 11.68 16.66 14.33
N LYS A 464 11.37 17.88 14.74
CA LYS A 464 12.37 18.91 15.05
C LYS A 464 12.59 18.94 16.55
N VAL A 465 13.86 18.85 16.96
CA VAL A 465 14.24 18.97 18.37
C VAL A 465 15.12 20.20 18.55
N ASP A 466 14.64 21.16 19.32
CA ASP A 466 15.37 22.34 19.72
C ASP A 466 15.80 22.20 21.17
N VAL A 467 17.07 22.49 21.48
CA VAL A 467 17.62 22.46 22.85
C VAL A 467 18.21 23.83 23.15
N LYS A 468 17.79 24.42 24.27
CA LYS A 468 18.26 25.72 24.71
C LYS A 468 18.76 25.64 26.15
N ASN A 469 20.03 26.02 26.38
CA ASN A 469 20.57 26.09 27.73
C ASN A 469 20.16 27.38 28.49
N GLU A 470 20.53 27.47 29.74
CA GLU A 470 20.25 28.60 30.62
C GLU A 470 20.87 29.93 30.17
N GLU A 471 21.91 29.91 29.35
CA GLU A 471 22.56 31.09 28.76
C GLU A 471 21.91 31.57 27.46
N GLY A 472 20.90 30.81 26.98
CA GLY A 472 20.25 31.10 25.72
C GLY A 472 20.95 30.51 24.49
N ILE A 473 22.02 29.71 24.67
CA ILE A 473 22.67 29.00 23.58
C ILE A 473 21.70 27.94 23.09
N GLN A 474 21.44 27.93 21.79
CA GLN A 474 20.49 27.02 21.16
C GLN A 474 21.19 26.11 20.16
N LYS A 475 20.84 24.84 20.20
CA LYS A 475 21.16 23.85 19.18
C LYS A 475 19.86 23.19 18.71
N ASN A 476 19.84 22.72 17.49
CA ASN A 476 18.72 21.94 16.98
C ASN A 476 19.21 20.74 16.18
N ILE A 477 18.36 19.74 16.12
CA ILE A 477 18.46 18.61 15.21
C ILE A 477 17.11 18.42 14.53
N LEU A 478 17.13 18.23 13.25
CA LEU A 478 15.95 17.88 12.48
C LEU A 478 16.06 16.39 12.19
N ILE A 479 15.26 15.61 12.87
CA ILE A 479 15.09 14.20 12.58
C ILE A 479 14.10 14.14 11.42
N LYS A 480 14.64 14.31 10.21
CA LYS A 480 13.92 13.92 9.00
C LYS A 480 14.00 12.41 8.99
N ASN A 481 12.87 11.74 8.88
CA ASN A 481 12.85 10.37 8.39
C ASN A 481 13.88 10.31 7.28
N GLN A 482 14.95 9.54 7.46
CA GLN A 482 16.17 9.60 6.64
C GLN A 482 15.80 9.74 5.16
N MET A 483 15.65 10.96 4.70
CA MET A 483 15.50 11.22 3.27
C MET A 483 16.84 10.81 2.65
N LEU A 484 16.76 9.93 1.68
CA LEU A 484 17.92 9.59 0.87
C LEU A 484 18.46 10.88 0.26
N SER A 485 19.77 11.07 0.30
CA SER A 485 20.42 12.12 -0.48
C SER A 485 20.19 11.86 -1.98
N GLU A 486 20.24 12.88 -2.82
CA GLU A 486 20.12 12.71 -4.28
C GLU A 486 21.09 11.64 -4.80
N TYR A 487 22.32 11.61 -4.28
CA TYR A 487 23.30 10.58 -4.60
C TYR A 487 22.86 9.16 -4.19
N GLU A 488 22.24 9.00 -3.01
CA GLU A 488 21.71 7.70 -2.57
C GLU A 488 20.51 7.27 -3.42
N ILE A 489 19.66 8.22 -3.81
CA ILE A 489 18.52 7.95 -4.70
C ILE A 489 19.04 7.45 -6.06
N GLU A 490 19.97 8.17 -6.70
CA GLU A 490 20.58 7.78 -7.96
C GLU A 490 21.23 6.40 -7.86
N LYS A 491 22.02 6.16 -6.82
CA LYS A 491 22.68 4.87 -6.60
C LYS A 491 21.68 3.72 -6.45
N TYR A 492 20.61 3.90 -5.67
CA TYR A 492 19.59 2.86 -5.51
C TYR A 492 18.74 2.66 -6.76
N GLN A 493 18.48 3.72 -7.52
CA GLN A 493 17.83 3.62 -8.84
C GLN A 493 18.71 2.85 -9.82
N GLU A 494 20.01 3.15 -9.89
CA GLU A 494 20.97 2.38 -10.68
C GLU A 494 21.03 0.90 -10.25
N GLU A 495 21.03 0.61 -8.94
CA GLU A 495 20.97 -0.76 -8.45
C GLU A 495 19.66 -1.46 -8.82
N MET A 496 18.53 -0.78 -8.75
CA MET A 496 17.23 -1.30 -9.17
C MET A 496 17.18 -1.57 -10.67
N ASP A 497 17.62 -0.62 -11.47
CA ASP A 497 17.68 -0.77 -12.92
C ASP A 497 18.63 -1.90 -13.33
N LYS A 498 19.75 -2.05 -12.61
CA LYS A 498 20.66 -3.17 -12.80
C LYS A 498 20.02 -4.50 -12.42
N ILE A 499 19.34 -4.60 -11.29
CA ILE A 499 18.62 -5.82 -10.87
C ILE A 499 17.54 -6.18 -11.90
N LEU A 500 16.79 -5.19 -12.35
CA LEU A 500 15.74 -5.39 -13.35
C LEU A 500 16.29 -5.71 -14.74
N SER A 501 17.42 -5.12 -15.13
CA SER A 501 18.08 -5.38 -16.41
C SER A 501 18.82 -6.73 -16.45
N GLU A 502 19.47 -7.13 -15.34
CA GLU A 502 20.14 -8.44 -15.25
C GLU A 502 19.15 -9.61 -15.23
N THR A 503 17.88 -9.36 -14.91
CA THR A 503 16.83 -10.38 -14.88
C THR A 503 16.03 -10.46 -16.17
N ASN A 504 16.25 -9.56 -17.11
CA ASN A 504 15.65 -9.68 -18.43
C ASN A 504 16.50 -10.57 -19.33
N SER A 505 15.95 -11.70 -19.71
CA SER A 505 16.56 -12.65 -20.67
C SER A 505 16.70 -12.08 -22.10
N TRP A 506 16.43 -10.80 -22.27
CA TRP A 506 16.48 -10.10 -23.55
C TRP A 506 17.77 -9.33 -23.64
N THR A 507 18.59 -9.82 -24.52
CA THR A 507 19.82 -9.16 -24.81
C THR A 507 19.53 -7.95 -25.71
N ARG A 508 20.40 -6.95 -25.66
CA ARG A 508 20.40 -5.86 -26.63
C ARG A 508 20.46 -6.38 -28.07
N GLU A 509 21.02 -7.58 -28.24
CA GLU A 509 21.11 -8.31 -29.50
C GLU A 509 19.74 -8.78 -30.01
N ASP A 510 18.85 -9.25 -29.10
CA ASP A 510 17.49 -9.68 -29.48
C ASP A 510 16.64 -8.49 -29.94
N MET A 511 16.78 -7.36 -29.28
CA MET A 511 16.09 -6.12 -29.66
C MET A 511 16.60 -5.58 -31.01
N GLN A 512 17.91 -5.66 -31.26
CA GLN A 512 18.49 -5.28 -32.53
C GLN A 512 18.07 -6.22 -33.68
N ALA A 513 17.93 -7.51 -33.39
CA ALA A 513 17.47 -8.49 -34.38
C ALA A 513 16.04 -8.19 -34.83
N ILE A 514 15.12 -7.92 -33.89
CA ILE A 514 13.73 -7.57 -34.24
C ILE A 514 13.63 -6.22 -34.95
N SER A 515 14.43 -5.21 -34.53
CA SER A 515 14.49 -3.94 -35.26
C SER A 515 14.90 -4.13 -36.70
N HIS A 516 15.92 -4.96 -36.93
CA HIS A 516 16.40 -5.27 -38.29
C HIS A 516 15.36 -6.02 -39.12
N GLU A 517 14.63 -6.98 -38.50
CA GLU A 517 13.55 -7.69 -39.18
C GLU A 517 12.41 -6.75 -39.60
N LEU A 518 12.03 -5.79 -38.73
CA LEU A 518 11.02 -4.78 -39.10
C LEU A 518 11.48 -3.86 -40.24
N GLU A 519 12.76 -3.44 -40.23
CA GLU A 519 13.35 -2.64 -41.29
C GLU A 519 13.37 -3.42 -42.64
N GLU A 520 13.68 -4.72 -42.60
CA GLU A 520 13.65 -5.59 -43.73
C GLU A 520 12.25 -5.77 -44.32
N ILE A 521 11.24 -5.94 -43.46
CA ILE A 521 9.83 -5.96 -43.85
C ILE A 521 9.45 -4.62 -44.50
N TYR A 522 9.82 -3.49 -43.89
CA TYR A 522 9.52 -2.17 -44.42
C TYR A 522 10.12 -1.93 -45.80
N ALA A 523 11.34 -2.41 -46.02
CA ALA A 523 12.00 -2.29 -47.32
C ALA A 523 11.29 -3.07 -48.44
N ASN A 524 10.68 -4.21 -48.10
CA ASN A 524 10.08 -5.14 -49.04
C ASN A 524 8.55 -5.07 -49.16
N CYS A 525 7.87 -4.33 -48.27
CA CYS A 525 6.41 -4.24 -48.27
C CYS A 525 5.86 -3.28 -49.34
N SER A 526 4.58 -3.46 -49.69
CA SER A 526 3.87 -2.59 -50.64
C SER A 526 3.67 -1.17 -50.07
N GLU A 527 3.38 -0.18 -50.94
CA GLU A 527 3.20 1.20 -50.56
C GLU A 527 2.08 1.39 -49.52
N GLY A 528 0.99 0.62 -49.59
CA GLY A 528 -0.10 0.64 -48.63
C GLY A 528 0.25 0.00 -47.27
N GLU A 529 1.21 -0.92 -47.23
CA GLU A 529 1.66 -1.55 -45.97
C GLU A 529 2.74 -0.74 -45.28
N ARG A 530 3.48 0.12 -45.98
CA ARG A 530 4.57 0.96 -45.44
C ARG A 530 4.12 1.87 -44.31
N GLU A 531 2.91 2.43 -44.40
CA GLU A 531 2.38 3.31 -43.34
C GLU A 531 2.20 2.54 -42.02
N ILE A 532 1.67 1.33 -42.09
CA ILE A 532 1.45 0.46 -40.92
C ILE A 532 2.77 0.00 -40.33
N VAL A 533 3.69 -0.55 -41.18
CA VAL A 533 4.98 -1.04 -40.73
C VAL A 533 5.83 0.12 -40.16
N GLY A 534 5.81 1.29 -40.81
CA GLY A 534 6.52 2.48 -40.35
C GLY A 534 6.01 3.01 -39.01
N ALA A 535 4.69 2.96 -38.78
CA ALA A 535 4.12 3.30 -37.47
C ALA A 535 4.57 2.30 -36.37
N TYR A 536 4.70 1.01 -36.74
CA TYR A 536 5.18 -0.02 -35.84
C TYR A 536 6.65 0.18 -35.46
N ILE A 537 7.51 0.49 -36.44
CA ILE A 537 8.93 0.82 -36.23
C ILE A 537 9.06 2.00 -35.27
N ALA A 538 8.35 3.09 -35.55
CA ALA A 538 8.38 4.29 -34.70
C ALA A 538 7.88 4.03 -33.27
N TYR A 539 6.89 3.16 -33.11
CA TYR A 539 6.42 2.71 -31.79
C TYR A 539 7.47 1.86 -31.09
N PHE A 540 8.10 0.92 -31.80
CA PHE A 540 9.15 0.05 -31.28
C PHE A 540 10.35 0.85 -30.78
N GLU A 541 10.85 1.79 -31.58
CA GLU A 541 11.97 2.67 -31.20
C GLU A 541 11.66 3.49 -29.95
N ARG A 542 10.49 4.16 -29.92
CA ARG A 542 10.06 4.96 -28.80
C ARG A 542 9.95 4.18 -27.49
N VAL A 543 9.41 2.96 -27.56
CA VAL A 543 9.27 2.10 -26.38
C VAL A 543 10.62 1.53 -25.97
N SER A 544 11.51 1.17 -26.92
CA SER A 544 12.86 0.68 -26.62
C SER A 544 13.70 1.70 -25.85
N GLU A 545 13.57 2.97 -26.21
CA GLU A 545 14.27 4.08 -25.55
C GLU A 545 13.69 4.45 -24.18
N SER A 546 12.46 4.01 -23.88
CA SER A 546 11.75 4.41 -22.66
C SER A 546 12.37 3.86 -21.36
N GLY A 547 13.26 2.86 -21.44
CA GLY A 547 13.82 2.17 -20.27
C GLY A 547 12.79 1.35 -19.45
N ARG A 548 11.53 1.28 -19.91
CA ARG A 548 10.43 0.60 -19.21
C ARG A 548 10.36 -0.87 -19.60
N VAL A 549 10.99 -1.70 -18.81
CA VAL A 549 11.21 -3.12 -19.09
C VAL A 549 9.93 -3.89 -19.45
N LYS A 550 8.84 -3.69 -18.70
CA LYS A 550 7.56 -4.38 -18.96
C LYS A 550 6.94 -3.93 -20.29
N ARG A 551 7.05 -2.64 -20.60
CA ARG A 551 6.54 -2.06 -21.84
C ARG A 551 7.37 -2.55 -23.03
N ILE A 552 8.68 -2.63 -22.84
CA ILE A 552 9.62 -3.20 -23.82
C ILE A 552 9.28 -4.67 -24.05
N ARG A 553 8.99 -5.44 -23.02
CA ARG A 553 8.59 -6.85 -23.13
C ARG A 553 7.32 -7.02 -23.96
N LYS A 554 6.26 -6.36 -23.56
CA LYS A 554 4.97 -6.44 -24.26
C LYS A 554 5.11 -6.06 -25.72
N MET A 555 5.84 -4.99 -25.98
CA MET A 555 6.13 -4.55 -27.33
C MET A 555 6.94 -5.59 -28.12
N TYR A 556 7.97 -6.19 -27.50
CA TYR A 556 8.78 -7.24 -28.12
C TYR A 556 7.91 -8.42 -28.55
N GLU A 557 7.08 -8.95 -27.64
CA GLU A 557 6.17 -10.06 -27.93
C GLU A 557 5.15 -9.69 -29.02
N GLN A 558 4.54 -8.51 -28.92
CA GLN A 558 3.61 -8.00 -29.93
C GLN A 558 4.27 -7.81 -31.30
N THR A 559 5.50 -7.31 -31.31
CA THR A 559 6.26 -7.12 -32.56
C THR A 559 6.63 -8.45 -33.18
N LYS A 560 7.03 -9.42 -32.37
CA LYS A 560 7.33 -10.77 -32.82
C LYS A 560 6.09 -11.44 -33.43
N GLU A 561 4.95 -11.33 -32.75
CA GLU A 561 3.67 -11.83 -33.25
C GLU A 561 3.25 -11.14 -34.55
N PHE A 562 3.43 -9.82 -34.66
CA PHE A 562 3.19 -9.07 -35.89
C PHE A 562 4.07 -9.55 -37.04
N ILE A 563 5.37 -9.77 -36.82
CA ILE A 563 6.31 -10.27 -37.84
C ILE A 563 5.89 -11.65 -38.30
N GLU A 564 5.54 -12.55 -37.39
CA GLU A 564 5.08 -13.91 -37.73
C GLU A 564 3.78 -13.87 -38.56
N GLN A 565 2.80 -13.06 -38.15
CA GLN A 565 1.55 -12.91 -38.90
C GLN A 565 1.76 -12.29 -40.28
N TYR A 566 2.64 -11.29 -40.38
CA TYR A 566 2.99 -10.68 -41.67
C TYR A 566 3.62 -11.69 -42.63
N ARG A 567 4.58 -12.51 -42.16
CA ARG A 567 5.22 -13.57 -42.94
C ARG A 567 4.22 -14.62 -43.43
N MET A 568 3.34 -15.08 -42.53
CA MET A 568 2.25 -16.00 -42.92
C MET A 568 1.36 -15.42 -44.03
N GLN A 569 1.03 -14.14 -43.96
CA GLN A 569 0.22 -13.49 -44.99
C GLN A 569 0.96 -13.39 -46.33
N GLN A 570 2.28 -13.18 -46.31
CA GLN A 570 3.07 -13.15 -47.55
C GLN A 570 3.19 -14.53 -48.17
N GLU A 571 3.41 -15.59 -47.40
CA GLU A 571 3.41 -16.97 -47.88
C GLU A 571 2.09 -17.33 -48.56
N ILE A 572 0.95 -16.99 -47.96
CA ILE A 572 -0.37 -17.22 -48.56
C ILE A 572 -0.54 -16.44 -49.88
N LYS A 573 -0.01 -15.21 -49.96
CA LYS A 573 -0.05 -14.42 -51.20
C LYS A 573 0.83 -15.03 -52.28
N GLU A 574 2.01 -15.53 -51.95
CA GLU A 574 2.93 -16.18 -52.89
C GLU A 574 2.33 -17.49 -53.42
N ASP A 575 1.74 -18.31 -52.57
CA ASP A 575 1.07 -19.55 -52.98
C ASP A 575 -0.12 -19.24 -53.92
N TYR A 576 -0.93 -18.22 -53.60
CA TYR A 576 -2.04 -17.80 -54.45
C TYR A 576 -1.56 -17.27 -55.80
N ILE A 577 -0.45 -16.52 -55.86
CA ILE A 577 0.13 -16.03 -57.11
C ILE A 577 0.73 -17.19 -57.91
N PHE A 578 1.34 -18.18 -57.27
CA PHE A 578 1.87 -19.37 -57.89
C PHE A 578 0.75 -20.21 -58.53
N ASP A 579 -0.35 -20.43 -57.78
CA ASP A 579 -1.52 -21.14 -58.27
C ASP A 579 -2.18 -20.42 -59.46
N LEU A 580 -2.27 -19.08 -59.44
CA LEU A 580 -2.76 -18.27 -60.54
C LEU A 580 -1.86 -18.37 -61.79
N ARG A 581 -0.53 -18.37 -61.63
CA ARG A 581 0.40 -18.52 -62.73
C ARG A 581 0.28 -19.90 -63.37
N THR A 582 0.23 -20.94 -62.57
CA THR A 582 0.04 -22.33 -63.02
C THR A 582 -1.28 -22.50 -63.75
N ALA A 583 -2.36 -21.93 -63.24
CA ALA A 583 -3.67 -21.96 -63.88
C ALA A 583 -3.74 -21.13 -65.18
N LEU A 584 -2.93 -20.08 -65.33
CA LEU A 584 -2.82 -19.31 -66.57
C LEU A 584 -1.97 -20.06 -67.64
N GLU A 585 -0.91 -20.71 -67.20
CA GLU A 585 -0.06 -21.52 -68.09
C GLU A 585 -0.81 -22.77 -68.61
N GLU A 586 -1.66 -23.40 -67.76
CA GLU A 586 -2.51 -24.54 -68.22
C GLU A 586 -3.65 -24.13 -69.16
N ASN A 587 -4.01 -22.84 -69.25
CA ASN A 587 -5.03 -22.35 -70.18
C ASN A 587 -4.45 -21.84 -71.52
N GLU A 588 -3.11 -21.77 -71.68
CA GLU A 588 -2.44 -21.39 -72.93
C GLU A 588 -1.96 -22.60 -73.70
N GLU A 589 -2.08 -23.85 -73.23
CA GLU A 589 -1.91 -25.11 -73.96
C GLU A 589 -3.29 -25.62 -74.48
#